data_bcab7431f22b056fe7b70dc3d0405a1f
#
_entry.id   bcab7431f22b056fe7b70dc3d0405a1f
#
_cell.length_a   1.000
_cell.length_b   1.000
_cell.length_c   1.000
_cell.angle_alpha   90.00
_cell.angle_beta   90.00
_cell.angle_gamma   90.00
#
_symmetry.space_group_name_H-M   'P 1'
#
loop_
_entity.id
_entity.type
_entity.pdbx_description
1 polymer ?
#
loop_
_entity_poly.entity_id
_entity_poly.type
_entity_poly.pdbx_seq_one_letter_code
_entity_poly.pdbx_strand_id
1 'polypeptide(L)'
;ARAAWADHIVVTGYEHPSVQNPVAALEKEGWRVTVVRPDASGHVDAGALVRAVGSKTALVTAMHVNNEVGSILDVAALAKAVKEKNSRTAVHIDGVQAWGKVPQRLNGTAIDSYAVSGHKIHALKGVGALYVRRGYNLAPVFLGGGQEQKRRPGTENVAYIAAMARAIERMLADGGRAGRIAALNKTLRDALAGMPGIVLNSPADALPALVNFSVE
;
A
#
# COMPACT_ATOMS: atom_id res chain seq x y z
N ALA A 1 -17.30 -4.21 -12.00
CA ALA A 1 -17.71 -4.84 -13.26
C ALA A 1 -16.49 -4.99 -14.15
N ARG A 2 -16.32 -6.17 -14.75
CA ARG A 2 -15.23 -6.45 -15.70
C ARG A 2 -15.43 -5.58 -16.94
N ALA A 3 -14.47 -4.72 -17.25
CA ALA A 3 -14.50 -3.98 -18.51
C ALA A 3 -14.31 -4.98 -19.67
N ALA A 4 -15.06 -4.84 -20.75
CA ALA A 4 -15.02 -5.79 -21.88
C ALA A 4 -13.61 -5.97 -22.49
N TRP A 5 -12.72 -4.99 -22.29
CA TRP A 5 -11.35 -4.99 -22.81
C TRP A 5 -10.32 -5.62 -21.87
N ALA A 6 -10.68 -5.88 -20.60
CA ALA A 6 -9.70 -6.22 -19.56
C ALA A 6 -10.05 -7.55 -18.86
N ASP A 7 -9.03 -8.36 -18.65
CA ASP A 7 -9.12 -9.67 -18.00
C ASP A 7 -7.92 -9.99 -17.10
N HIS A 8 -7.02 -9.01 -16.85
CA HIS A 8 -5.75 -9.26 -16.20
C HIS A 8 -5.46 -8.30 -15.06
N ILE A 9 -4.89 -8.82 -13.97
CA ILE A 9 -4.44 -8.09 -12.77
C ILE A 9 -2.97 -8.43 -12.53
N VAL A 10 -2.17 -7.43 -12.18
CA VAL A 10 -0.78 -7.60 -11.70
C VAL A 10 -0.73 -7.20 -10.23
N VAL A 11 -0.15 -8.04 -9.40
CA VAL A 11 -0.11 -7.85 -7.94
C VAL A 11 1.25 -8.23 -7.35
N THR A 12 1.67 -7.55 -6.29
CA THR A 12 2.87 -7.95 -5.54
C THR A 12 2.59 -9.20 -4.70
N GLY A 13 3.61 -10.07 -4.55
CA GLY A 13 3.47 -11.37 -3.87
C GLY A 13 3.47 -11.29 -2.34
N TYR A 14 3.49 -10.10 -1.77
CA TYR A 14 3.50 -9.88 -0.32
C TYR A 14 2.38 -8.93 0.18
N GLU A 15 1.31 -8.79 -0.60
CA GLU A 15 0.17 -7.96 -0.21
C GLU A 15 -0.47 -8.42 1.11
N HIS A 16 -1.10 -7.48 1.80
CA HIS A 16 -1.95 -7.81 2.94
C HIS A 16 -3.18 -8.62 2.50
N PRO A 17 -3.76 -9.50 3.35
CA PRO A 17 -4.98 -10.27 3.02
C PRO A 17 -6.16 -9.44 2.50
N SER A 18 -6.26 -8.15 2.87
CA SER A 18 -7.26 -7.22 2.33
C SER A 18 -7.14 -6.96 0.82
N VAL A 19 -5.98 -7.26 0.22
CA VAL A 19 -5.73 -7.20 -1.22
C VAL A 19 -5.65 -8.61 -1.81
N GLN A 20 -4.94 -9.53 -1.14
CA GLN A 20 -4.78 -10.90 -1.63
C GLN A 20 -6.12 -11.62 -1.81
N ASN A 21 -7.00 -11.56 -0.80
CA ASN A 21 -8.27 -12.28 -0.84
C ASN A 21 -9.21 -11.77 -1.95
N PRO A 22 -9.43 -10.46 -2.14
CA PRO A 22 -10.17 -9.96 -3.30
C PRO A 22 -9.55 -10.34 -4.64
N VAL A 23 -8.22 -10.32 -4.79
CA VAL A 23 -7.55 -10.75 -6.02
C VAL A 23 -7.78 -12.23 -6.28
N ALA A 24 -7.65 -13.08 -5.25
CA ALA A 24 -7.92 -14.51 -5.36
C ALA A 24 -9.40 -14.82 -5.69
N ALA A 25 -10.33 -14.00 -5.19
CA ALA A 25 -11.74 -14.12 -5.55
C ALA A 25 -11.97 -13.79 -7.04
N LEU A 26 -11.36 -12.72 -7.53
CA LEU A 26 -11.42 -12.34 -8.94
C LEU A 26 -10.78 -13.40 -9.85
N GLU A 27 -9.69 -14.03 -9.42
CA GLU A 27 -9.07 -15.14 -10.16
C GLU A 27 -10.04 -16.31 -10.33
N LYS A 28 -10.79 -16.67 -9.28
CA LYS A 28 -11.87 -17.68 -9.35
C LYS A 28 -13.01 -17.29 -10.29
N GLU A 29 -13.23 -15.99 -10.49
CA GLU A 29 -14.18 -15.43 -11.45
C GLU A 29 -13.63 -15.36 -12.89
N GLY A 30 -12.43 -15.92 -13.14
CA GLY A 30 -11.80 -16.00 -14.45
C GLY A 30 -10.93 -14.81 -14.85
N TRP A 31 -10.49 -13.99 -13.89
CA TRP A 31 -9.42 -13.02 -14.13
C TRP A 31 -8.07 -13.73 -14.16
N ARG A 32 -7.21 -13.33 -15.06
CA ARG A 32 -5.80 -13.73 -15.04
C ARG A 32 -5.07 -12.89 -14.01
N VAL A 33 -4.26 -13.53 -13.18
CA VAL A 33 -3.46 -12.85 -12.15
C VAL A 33 -1.98 -13.14 -12.38
N THR A 34 -1.17 -12.09 -12.48
CA THR A 34 0.29 -12.20 -12.43
C THR A 34 0.77 -11.70 -11.07
N VAL A 35 1.40 -12.60 -10.31
CA VAL A 35 1.98 -12.30 -9.00
C VAL A 35 3.47 -12.09 -9.17
N VAL A 36 3.98 -10.90 -8.84
CA VAL A 36 5.41 -10.58 -8.80
C VAL A 36 5.89 -10.74 -7.36
N ARG A 37 6.65 -11.81 -7.10
CA ARG A 37 7.15 -12.14 -5.76
C ARG A 37 8.35 -11.25 -5.40
N PRO A 38 8.54 -10.95 -4.09
CA PRO A 38 9.77 -10.35 -3.63
C PRO A 38 10.95 -11.30 -3.84
N ASP A 39 12.14 -10.75 -3.93
CA ASP A 39 13.40 -11.49 -3.88
C ASP A 39 13.76 -11.92 -2.45
N ALA A 40 14.91 -12.58 -2.29
CA ALA A 40 15.40 -13.05 -0.99
C ALA A 40 15.72 -11.89 -0.01
N SER A 41 15.91 -10.66 -0.51
CA SER A 41 16.09 -9.47 0.31
C SER A 41 14.77 -8.80 0.72
N GLY A 42 13.63 -9.31 0.26
CA GLY A 42 12.31 -8.77 0.57
C GLY A 42 11.87 -7.63 -0.35
N HIS A 43 12.62 -7.32 -1.41
CA HIS A 43 12.24 -6.28 -2.38
C HIS A 43 11.48 -6.86 -3.57
N VAL A 44 10.51 -6.08 -4.07
CA VAL A 44 9.81 -6.39 -5.32
C VAL A 44 10.41 -5.58 -6.46
N ASP A 45 10.75 -6.26 -7.56
CA ASP A 45 11.21 -5.61 -8.79
C ASP A 45 10.06 -4.84 -9.46
N ALA A 46 10.09 -3.50 -9.33
CA ALA A 46 9.14 -2.62 -10.01
C ALA A 46 9.15 -2.80 -11.54
N GLY A 47 10.33 -3.10 -12.12
CA GLY A 47 10.46 -3.40 -13.54
C GLY A 47 9.70 -4.68 -13.92
N ALA A 48 9.70 -5.71 -13.08
CA ALA A 48 8.92 -6.93 -13.31
C ALA A 48 7.41 -6.65 -13.28
N LEU A 49 6.93 -5.82 -12.34
CA LEU A 49 5.53 -5.37 -12.33
C LEU A 49 5.17 -4.67 -13.65
N VAL A 50 6.01 -3.74 -14.11
CA VAL A 50 5.79 -3.02 -15.37
C VAL A 50 5.86 -3.98 -16.56
N ARG A 51 6.82 -4.91 -16.60
CA ARG A 51 6.91 -5.91 -17.69
C ARG A 51 5.66 -6.77 -17.81
N ALA A 52 5.02 -7.11 -16.70
CA ALA A 52 3.79 -7.91 -16.65
C ALA A 52 2.56 -7.15 -17.18
N VAL A 53 2.60 -5.82 -17.28
CA VAL A 53 1.49 -5.03 -17.83
C VAL A 53 1.36 -5.25 -19.32
N GLY A 54 0.17 -5.64 -19.78
CA GLY A 54 -0.19 -5.80 -21.17
C GLY A 54 -1.44 -4.99 -21.56
N SER A 55 -1.89 -5.12 -22.81
CA SER A 55 -3.05 -4.39 -23.34
C SER A 55 -4.37 -4.69 -22.62
N LYS A 56 -4.45 -5.87 -21.97
CA LYS A 56 -5.63 -6.34 -21.21
C LYS A 56 -5.47 -6.17 -19.69
N THR A 57 -4.41 -5.56 -19.20
CA THR A 57 -4.21 -5.34 -17.77
C THR A 57 -5.12 -4.23 -17.28
N ALA A 58 -6.07 -4.58 -16.41
CA ALA A 58 -6.99 -3.64 -15.77
C ALA A 58 -6.39 -2.92 -14.57
N LEU A 59 -5.60 -3.65 -13.78
CA LEU A 59 -5.13 -3.20 -12.47
C LEU A 59 -3.69 -3.66 -12.21
N VAL A 60 -2.89 -2.74 -11.69
CA VAL A 60 -1.68 -3.05 -10.92
C VAL A 60 -1.96 -2.67 -9.48
N THR A 61 -1.74 -3.58 -8.54
CA THR A 61 -1.85 -3.30 -7.11
C THR A 61 -0.55 -3.66 -6.40
N ALA A 62 -0.10 -2.77 -5.51
CA ALA A 62 1.16 -2.92 -4.80
C ALA A 62 1.12 -2.26 -3.42
N MET A 63 1.80 -2.85 -2.44
CA MET A 63 2.08 -2.17 -1.18
C MET A 63 3.17 -1.13 -1.35
N HIS A 64 2.99 0.05 -0.75
CA HIS A 64 4.04 1.06 -0.68
C HIS A 64 5.14 0.65 0.31
N VAL A 65 4.74 0.12 1.46
CA VAL A 65 5.64 -0.48 2.46
C VAL A 65 5.06 -1.82 2.89
N ASN A 66 5.86 -2.87 2.83
CA ASN A 66 5.42 -4.17 3.31
C ASN A 66 5.24 -4.17 4.83
N ASN A 67 4.16 -4.79 5.31
CA ASN A 67 3.79 -4.78 6.73
C ASN A 67 4.60 -5.73 7.61
N GLU A 68 5.35 -6.65 7.03
CA GLU A 68 6.13 -7.67 7.75
C GLU A 68 7.63 -7.36 7.73
N VAL A 69 8.21 -7.19 6.55
CA VAL A 69 9.65 -6.97 6.41
C VAL A 69 10.03 -5.50 6.26
N GLY A 70 9.06 -4.61 5.99
CA GLY A 70 9.28 -3.16 5.93
C GLY A 70 9.91 -2.66 4.64
N SER A 71 10.09 -3.50 3.60
CA SER A 71 10.61 -3.05 2.30
C SER A 71 9.75 -1.95 1.70
N ILE A 72 10.38 -0.96 1.07
CA ILE A 72 9.75 0.23 0.51
C ILE A 72 9.80 0.14 -1.01
N LEU A 73 8.67 0.43 -1.67
CA LEU A 73 8.57 0.49 -3.12
C LEU A 73 8.37 1.94 -3.57
N ASP A 74 9.10 2.40 -4.58
CA ASP A 74 8.82 3.70 -5.23
C ASP A 74 7.54 3.61 -6.07
N VAL A 75 6.42 3.84 -5.40
CA VAL A 75 5.08 3.72 -6.01
C VAL A 75 4.77 4.84 -6.99
N ALA A 76 5.44 5.99 -6.90
CA ALA A 76 5.25 7.09 -7.84
C ALA A 76 5.92 6.78 -9.18
N ALA A 77 7.15 6.28 -9.15
CA ALA A 77 7.86 5.82 -10.34
C ALA A 77 7.15 4.61 -10.97
N LEU A 78 6.71 3.64 -10.16
CA LEU A 78 5.92 2.49 -10.63
C LEU A 78 4.66 2.96 -11.37
N ALA A 79 3.86 3.83 -10.76
CA ALA A 79 2.62 4.30 -11.34
C ALA A 79 2.84 5.02 -12.67
N LYS A 80 3.88 5.87 -12.75
CA LYS A 80 4.27 6.54 -13.99
C LYS A 80 4.59 5.53 -15.09
N ALA A 81 5.48 4.57 -14.82
CA ALA A 81 5.90 3.56 -15.78
C ALA A 81 4.74 2.64 -16.24
N VAL A 82 3.83 2.28 -15.33
CA VAL A 82 2.62 1.53 -15.68
C VAL A 82 1.75 2.32 -16.66
N LYS A 83 1.53 3.63 -16.40
CA LYS A 83 0.71 4.48 -17.29
C LYS A 83 1.37 4.73 -18.63
N GLU A 84 2.68 4.84 -18.69
CA GLU A 84 3.43 4.94 -19.96
C GLU A 84 3.26 3.68 -20.78
N LYS A 85 3.24 2.51 -20.15
CA LYS A 85 3.06 1.22 -20.86
C LYS A 85 1.61 0.96 -21.28
N ASN A 86 0.65 1.25 -20.40
CA ASN A 86 -0.79 1.16 -20.69
C ASN A 86 -1.56 2.18 -19.84
N SER A 87 -1.94 3.30 -20.44
CA SER A 87 -2.63 4.41 -19.77
C SER A 87 -4.00 4.02 -19.17
N ARG A 88 -4.63 2.95 -19.67
CA ARG A 88 -5.91 2.43 -19.17
C ARG A 88 -5.78 1.59 -17.92
N THR A 89 -4.59 1.04 -17.62
CA THR A 89 -4.35 0.24 -16.42
C THR A 89 -4.49 1.12 -15.18
N ALA A 90 -5.37 0.75 -14.27
CA ALA A 90 -5.47 1.39 -12.96
C ALA A 90 -4.27 1.03 -12.07
N VAL A 91 -3.84 1.97 -11.23
CA VAL A 91 -2.81 1.75 -10.22
C VAL A 91 -3.39 2.00 -8.84
N HIS A 92 -3.52 0.93 -8.06
CA HIS A 92 -3.91 0.96 -6.66
C HIS A 92 -2.71 0.72 -5.77
N ILE A 93 -2.57 1.53 -4.72
CA ILE A 93 -1.50 1.39 -3.73
C ILE A 93 -2.09 1.18 -2.34
N ASP A 94 -1.68 0.11 -1.69
CA ASP A 94 -1.87 -0.04 -0.24
C ASP A 94 -0.80 0.78 0.48
N GLY A 95 -1.20 1.94 0.98
CA GLY A 95 -0.35 2.88 1.71
C GLY A 95 -0.45 2.78 3.22
N VAL A 96 -1.14 1.76 3.73
CA VAL A 96 -1.48 1.63 5.16
C VAL A 96 -0.23 1.67 6.06
N GLN A 97 0.86 1.07 5.65
CA GLN A 97 2.11 1.11 6.44
C GLN A 97 2.98 2.33 6.13
N ALA A 98 2.84 2.92 4.94
CA ALA A 98 3.66 4.05 4.52
C ALA A 98 3.14 5.40 5.02
N TRP A 99 1.81 5.57 5.11
CA TRP A 99 1.19 6.86 5.42
C TRP A 99 1.72 7.45 6.72
N GLY A 100 2.25 8.67 6.62
CA GLY A 100 2.85 9.40 7.75
C GLY A 100 4.20 8.88 8.24
N LYS A 101 4.79 7.90 7.57
CA LYS A 101 6.11 7.34 7.90
C LYS A 101 7.09 7.48 6.74
N VAL A 102 6.60 7.41 5.50
CA VAL A 102 7.37 7.66 4.28
C VAL A 102 6.82 8.93 3.64
N PRO A 103 7.67 9.91 3.27
CA PRO A 103 7.22 11.09 2.56
C PRO A 103 6.53 10.70 1.24
N GLN A 104 5.28 11.11 1.07
CA GLN A 104 4.53 10.83 -0.14
C GLN A 104 3.65 12.01 -0.54
N ARG A 105 3.78 12.46 -1.76
CA ARG A 105 2.85 13.36 -2.42
C ARG A 105 1.99 12.56 -3.39
N LEU A 106 0.68 12.53 -3.20
CA LEU A 106 -0.24 11.85 -4.11
C LEU A 106 -0.66 12.75 -5.27
N ASN A 107 -0.83 14.05 -5.00
CA ASN A 107 -1.18 15.02 -6.02
C ASN A 107 -0.06 15.17 -7.05
N GLY A 108 -0.41 15.10 -8.33
CA GLY A 108 0.54 15.13 -9.44
C GLY A 108 1.18 13.79 -9.79
N THR A 109 0.85 12.70 -9.07
CA THR A 109 1.28 11.35 -9.44
C THR A 109 0.29 10.66 -10.38
N ALA A 110 0.73 9.56 -10.97
CA ALA A 110 -0.10 8.70 -11.81
C ALA A 110 -0.89 7.63 -11.02
N ILE A 111 -0.83 7.67 -9.68
CA ILE A 111 -1.56 6.75 -8.79
C ILE A 111 -3.06 7.05 -8.90
N ASP A 112 -3.88 6.04 -9.18
CA ASP A 112 -5.33 6.19 -9.29
C ASP A 112 -6.04 6.10 -7.93
N SER A 113 -5.56 5.25 -7.04
CA SER A 113 -6.08 5.15 -5.68
C SER A 113 -5.00 4.74 -4.67
N TYR A 114 -5.16 5.23 -3.42
CA TYR A 114 -4.22 4.97 -2.33
C TYR A 114 -4.98 4.78 -1.03
N ALA A 115 -4.85 3.61 -0.42
CA ALA A 115 -5.56 3.26 0.80
C ALA A 115 -4.74 3.58 2.06
N VAL A 116 -5.40 4.09 3.10
CA VAL A 116 -4.80 4.35 4.41
C VAL A 116 -5.71 3.89 5.54
N SER A 117 -5.13 3.53 6.68
CA SER A 117 -5.88 3.07 7.86
C SER A 117 -5.49 3.85 9.11
N GLY A 118 -6.49 4.38 9.80
CA GLY A 118 -6.29 5.25 10.96
C GLY A 118 -5.52 4.60 12.10
N HIS A 119 -5.76 3.31 12.38
CA HIS A 119 -5.08 2.61 13.49
C HIS A 119 -3.56 2.44 13.30
N LYS A 120 -3.04 2.63 12.08
CA LYS A 120 -1.59 2.60 11.81
C LYS A 120 -0.89 3.94 12.04
N ILE A 121 -1.69 4.99 12.28
CA ILE A 121 -1.22 6.35 12.61
C ILE A 121 -1.75 6.82 13.98
N HIS A 122 -2.02 5.90 14.89
CA HIS A 122 -2.51 6.15 16.27
C HIS A 122 -3.90 6.78 16.37
N ALA A 123 -4.72 6.70 15.31
CA ALA A 123 -6.14 7.00 15.38
C ALA A 123 -6.96 5.80 15.88
N LEU A 124 -8.26 5.99 16.01
CA LEU A 124 -9.17 4.91 16.41
C LEU A 124 -9.20 3.79 15.36
N LYS A 125 -9.51 2.57 15.80
CA LYS A 125 -9.82 1.45 14.90
C LYS A 125 -11.17 1.69 14.22
N GLY A 126 -11.34 1.15 13.01
CA GLY A 126 -12.60 1.28 12.27
C GLY A 126 -12.75 2.55 11.42
N VAL A 127 -11.68 3.34 11.27
CA VAL A 127 -11.62 4.49 10.36
C VAL A 127 -10.41 4.36 9.43
N GLY A 128 -10.59 4.78 8.19
CA GLY A 128 -9.56 4.85 7.16
C GLY A 128 -9.98 5.82 6.08
N ALA A 129 -9.13 6.03 5.11
CA ALA A 129 -9.42 6.86 3.96
C ALA A 129 -8.90 6.22 2.67
N LEU A 130 -9.58 6.51 1.57
CA LEU A 130 -9.14 6.14 0.23
C LEU A 130 -8.95 7.41 -0.58
N TYR A 131 -7.70 7.70 -0.96
CA TYR A 131 -7.46 8.69 -1.99
C TYR A 131 -7.90 8.10 -3.34
N VAL A 132 -8.64 8.90 -4.09
CA VAL A 132 -9.02 8.59 -5.47
C VAL A 132 -8.65 9.78 -6.33
N ARG A 133 -7.83 9.55 -7.34
CA ARG A 133 -7.37 10.60 -8.27
C ARG A 133 -8.57 11.28 -8.94
N ARG A 134 -8.50 12.59 -9.06
CA ARG A 134 -9.55 13.36 -9.76
C ARG A 134 -9.72 12.83 -11.19
N GLY A 135 -10.97 12.58 -11.59
CA GLY A 135 -11.31 12.02 -12.90
C GLY A 135 -11.21 10.49 -12.99
N TYR A 136 -10.69 9.80 -11.96
CA TYR A 136 -10.77 8.35 -11.92
C TYR A 136 -12.16 7.90 -11.45
N ASN A 137 -12.84 7.10 -12.27
CA ASN A 137 -14.19 6.61 -11.98
C ASN A 137 -14.10 5.29 -11.20
N LEU A 138 -14.33 5.38 -9.89
CA LEU A 138 -14.43 4.23 -9.00
C LEU A 138 -15.90 3.89 -8.78
N ALA A 139 -16.33 2.73 -9.27
CA ALA A 139 -17.70 2.24 -9.04
C ALA A 139 -17.89 1.88 -7.55
N PRO A 140 -19.03 2.21 -6.94
CA PRO A 140 -19.32 1.83 -5.57
C PRO A 140 -19.46 0.31 -5.46
N VAL A 141 -18.92 -0.27 -4.38
CA VAL A 141 -19.10 -1.69 -4.04
C VAL A 141 -20.43 -1.92 -3.31
N PHE A 142 -20.84 -0.94 -2.50
CA PHE A 142 -22.12 -0.95 -1.79
C PHE A 142 -23.05 0.09 -2.38
N LEU A 143 -24.34 -0.27 -2.47
CA LEU A 143 -25.39 0.64 -2.94
C LEU A 143 -26.18 1.18 -1.73
N GLY A 144 -26.59 2.44 -1.78
CA GLY A 144 -27.32 3.11 -0.70
C GLY A 144 -27.40 4.62 -0.89
N GLY A 145 -27.28 5.39 0.20
CA GLY A 145 -27.34 6.85 0.19
C GLY A 145 -26.18 7.52 -0.56
N GLY A 146 -26.24 8.86 -0.63
CA GLY A 146 -25.32 9.67 -1.42
C GLY A 146 -24.00 10.05 -0.74
N GLN A 147 -23.71 9.49 0.44
CA GLN A 147 -22.53 9.81 1.23
C GLN A 147 -21.23 9.52 0.43
N GLU A 148 -20.14 10.18 0.80
CA GLU A 148 -18.84 10.05 0.14
C GLU A 148 -18.93 10.13 -1.39
N GLN A 149 -19.71 11.10 -1.89
CA GLN A 149 -19.93 11.31 -3.33
C GLN A 149 -20.53 10.07 -4.05
N LYS A 150 -21.42 9.35 -3.38
CA LYS A 150 -22.05 8.09 -3.84
C LYS A 150 -21.08 6.91 -4.00
N ARG A 151 -19.87 7.00 -3.43
CA ARG A 151 -18.86 5.92 -3.49
C ARG A 151 -18.94 4.96 -2.32
N ARG A 152 -19.34 5.47 -1.14
CA ARG A 152 -19.45 4.71 0.10
C ARG A 152 -20.67 5.19 0.90
N PRO A 153 -21.81 4.49 0.81
CA PRO A 153 -23.04 4.85 1.52
C PRO A 153 -22.91 4.59 3.03
N GLY A 154 -23.81 5.19 3.80
CA GLY A 154 -23.87 5.13 5.25
C GLY A 154 -23.45 6.46 5.87
N THR A 155 -24.10 6.84 6.97
CA THR A 155 -23.82 8.08 7.70
C THR A 155 -22.34 8.11 8.10
N GLU A 156 -21.69 9.23 7.84
CA GLU A 156 -20.27 9.43 8.12
C GLU A 156 -20.01 9.39 9.63
N ASN A 157 -19.01 8.63 10.04
CA ASN A 157 -18.58 8.56 11.43
C ASN A 157 -17.71 9.77 11.77
N VAL A 158 -18.35 10.94 11.95
CA VAL A 158 -17.68 12.23 12.13
C VAL A 158 -16.71 12.20 13.31
N ALA A 159 -17.06 11.54 14.41
CA ALA A 159 -16.19 11.45 15.58
C ALA A 159 -14.86 10.74 15.25
N TYR A 160 -14.90 9.64 14.51
CA TYR A 160 -13.72 8.88 14.13
C TYR A 160 -12.90 9.58 13.06
N ILE A 161 -13.57 10.27 12.13
CA ILE A 161 -12.93 11.10 11.10
C ILE A 161 -12.16 12.24 11.78
N ALA A 162 -12.77 12.94 12.74
CA ALA A 162 -12.12 14.00 13.51
C ALA A 162 -10.93 13.47 14.33
N ALA A 163 -11.07 12.30 14.96
CA ALA A 163 -9.98 11.65 15.67
C ALA A 163 -8.82 11.28 14.74
N MET A 164 -9.11 10.81 13.53
CA MET A 164 -8.08 10.52 12.52
C MET A 164 -7.37 11.79 12.05
N ALA A 165 -8.10 12.87 11.79
CA ALA A 165 -7.52 14.17 11.46
C ALA A 165 -6.58 14.66 12.56
N ARG A 166 -7.01 14.57 13.83
CA ARG A 166 -6.17 14.96 14.97
C ARG A 166 -4.91 14.10 15.12
N ALA A 167 -5.00 12.81 14.83
CA ALA A 167 -3.82 11.93 14.82
C ALA A 167 -2.81 12.35 13.74
N ILE A 168 -3.29 12.71 12.55
CA ILE A 168 -2.46 13.23 11.45
C ILE A 168 -1.77 14.53 11.87
N GLU A 169 -2.50 15.50 12.42
CA GLU A 169 -1.93 16.76 12.91
C GLU A 169 -0.80 16.53 13.91
N ARG A 170 -1.01 15.65 14.89
CA ARG A 170 0.01 15.31 15.91
C ARG A 170 1.23 14.66 15.28
N MET A 171 1.02 13.77 14.33
CA MET A 171 2.10 13.09 13.62
C MET A 171 2.95 14.08 12.81
N LEU A 172 2.31 15.04 12.12
CA LEU A 172 3.01 16.06 11.33
C LEU A 172 3.75 17.07 12.21
N ALA A 173 3.25 17.34 13.42
CA ALA A 173 3.88 18.24 14.38
C ALA A 173 5.14 17.63 15.05
N ASP A 174 5.28 16.31 15.06
CA ASP A 174 6.44 15.62 15.67
C ASP A 174 7.58 15.42 14.67
N GLY A 175 8.28 16.52 14.34
CA GLY A 175 9.40 16.50 13.39
C GLY A 175 10.60 15.62 13.82
N GLY A 176 10.72 15.28 15.11
CA GLY A 176 11.81 14.44 15.61
C GLY A 176 11.52 12.93 15.61
N ARG A 177 10.27 12.52 15.36
CA ARG A 177 9.83 11.13 15.50
C ARG A 177 10.60 10.17 14.60
N ALA A 178 10.77 10.50 13.33
CA ALA A 178 11.45 9.63 12.38
C ALA A 178 12.90 9.35 12.80
N GLY A 179 13.62 10.38 13.25
CA GLY A 179 15.00 10.24 13.75
C GLY A 179 15.08 9.37 15.01
N ARG A 180 14.16 9.55 15.97
CA ARG A 180 14.13 8.72 17.19
C ARG A 180 13.87 7.24 16.86
N ILE A 181 12.93 6.96 15.96
CA ILE A 181 12.62 5.59 15.52
C ILE A 181 13.81 4.98 14.78
N ALA A 182 14.47 5.72 13.90
CA ALA A 182 15.64 5.25 13.18
C ALA A 182 16.81 4.92 14.13
N ALA A 183 17.06 5.74 15.16
CA ALA A 183 18.08 5.46 16.16
C ALA A 183 17.79 4.18 16.96
N LEU A 184 16.54 4.01 17.41
CA LEU A 184 16.11 2.79 18.13
C LEU A 184 16.20 1.55 17.24
N ASN A 185 15.80 1.66 15.96
CA ASN A 185 15.91 0.57 15.00
C ASN A 185 17.37 0.16 14.81
N LYS A 186 18.27 1.13 14.66
CA LYS A 186 19.71 0.85 14.54
C LYS A 186 20.23 0.09 15.75
N THR A 187 19.94 0.57 16.96
CA THR A 187 20.34 -0.10 18.20
C THR A 187 19.84 -1.55 18.26
N LEU A 188 18.56 -1.76 17.91
CA LEU A 188 17.97 -3.10 17.88
C LEU A 188 18.64 -4.00 16.84
N ARG A 189 18.84 -3.53 15.61
CA ARG A 189 19.49 -4.29 14.55
C ARG A 189 20.93 -4.65 14.89
N ASP A 190 21.70 -3.71 15.43
CA ASP A 190 23.09 -3.96 15.84
C ASP A 190 23.15 -5.05 16.93
N ALA A 191 22.23 -5.01 17.90
CA ALA A 191 22.15 -6.03 18.94
C ALA A 191 21.75 -7.40 18.36
N LEU A 192 20.73 -7.48 17.50
CA LEU A 192 20.28 -8.71 16.87
C LEU A 192 21.36 -9.33 15.97
N ALA A 193 22.09 -8.53 15.19
CA ALA A 193 23.15 -9.00 14.30
C ALA A 193 24.31 -9.65 15.06
N GLY A 194 24.50 -9.31 16.33
CA GLY A 194 25.51 -9.93 17.22
C GLY A 194 25.07 -11.23 17.90
N MET A 195 23.81 -11.64 17.77
CA MET A 195 23.27 -12.83 18.43
C MET A 195 23.39 -14.07 17.53
N PRO A 196 23.97 -15.19 18.04
CA PRO A 196 23.98 -16.46 17.29
C PRO A 196 22.55 -16.94 16.98
N GLY A 197 22.34 -17.50 15.80
CA GLY A 197 21.05 -18.04 15.38
C GLY A 197 20.01 -16.99 15.00
N ILE A 198 20.37 -15.71 14.88
CA ILE A 198 19.47 -14.66 14.41
C ILE A 198 19.75 -14.35 12.93
N VAL A 199 18.68 -14.38 12.12
CA VAL A 199 18.68 -13.97 10.71
C VAL A 199 17.76 -12.77 10.55
N LEU A 200 18.30 -11.63 10.12
CA LEU A 200 17.51 -10.43 9.84
C LEU A 200 16.83 -10.58 8.46
N ASN A 201 15.50 -10.60 8.44
CA ASN A 201 14.70 -10.70 7.22
C ASN A 201 14.36 -9.31 6.62
N SER A 202 14.29 -8.27 7.48
CA SER A 202 14.08 -6.90 7.00
C SER A 202 15.30 -6.37 6.28
N PRO A 203 15.16 -5.84 5.04
CA PRO A 203 16.27 -5.24 4.32
C PRO A 203 16.89 -4.05 5.07
N ALA A 204 18.11 -3.68 4.73
CA ALA A 204 18.84 -2.61 5.42
C ALA A 204 18.16 -1.23 5.26
N ASP A 205 17.53 -1.01 4.12
CA ASP A 205 16.76 0.18 3.74
C ASP A 205 15.26 0.10 4.07
N ALA A 206 14.84 -0.92 4.85
CA ALA A 206 13.47 -1.05 5.30
C ALA A 206 13.00 0.17 6.10
N LEU A 207 11.68 0.37 6.14
CA LEU A 207 11.07 1.37 7.03
C LEU A 207 11.56 1.15 8.47
N PRO A 208 12.21 2.13 9.12
CA PRO A 208 12.79 1.95 10.45
C PRO A 208 11.79 1.59 11.57
N ALA A 209 10.49 1.73 11.31
CA ALA A 209 9.45 1.31 12.26
C ALA A 209 9.18 -0.20 12.27
N LEU A 210 9.89 -0.99 11.45
CA LEU A 210 9.72 -2.43 11.30
C LEU A 210 11.08 -3.13 11.34
N VAL A 211 11.15 -4.23 12.09
CA VAL A 211 12.26 -5.19 12.06
C VAL A 211 11.65 -6.58 12.08
N ASN A 212 12.00 -7.38 11.10
CA ASN A 212 11.63 -8.78 11.02
C ASN A 212 12.90 -9.63 11.08
N PHE A 213 12.89 -10.65 11.90
CA PHE A 213 14.00 -11.60 12.05
C PHE A 213 13.48 -13.00 12.36
N SER A 214 14.28 -14.01 12.03
CA SER A 214 14.06 -15.41 12.38
C SER A 214 15.06 -15.85 13.44
N VAL A 215 14.69 -16.87 14.22
CA VAL A 215 15.56 -17.57 15.17
C VAL A 215 15.75 -18.99 14.62
N GLU A 216 16.98 -19.42 14.37
CA GLU A 216 17.35 -20.77 13.92
C GLU A 216 17.65 -21.71 15.08
#